data_c90634d7df99a8bd4194ba8d0d3e520c
#
_entry.id   c90634d7df99a8bd4194ba8d0d3e520c
#
_cell.length_a   1.000
_cell.length_b   1.000
_cell.length_c   1.000
_cell.angle_alpha   90.00
_cell.angle_beta   90.00
_cell.angle_gamma   90.00
#
_symmetry.space_group_name_H-M   'P 1'
#
loop_
_entity.id
_entity.type
_entity.pdbx_description
1 polymer ?
#
loop_
_entity_poly.entity_id
_entity_poly.type
_entity_poly.pdbx_seq_one_letter_code
_entity_poly.pdbx_strand_id
1 'polypeptide(L)'
;TDNMFSYLPYDRVPGQWAGISFSGTSNDNYLAHCDIHSANYGILVERGDTSRHRITIESSKICNFHGNALELVMARADVVNSLIANSQGNCVKVVGGDVSFVHCTIANFYVWKQRDVALALHNNLDGVPMPLHGASFRNCIITGTKEDEIMGYLTVYGDTVPNAINYRFENSLINTVDTQDEFFVNIVYDRPDVPPF
;
A
#
# COMPACT_ATOMS: atom_id res chain seq x y z
N THR A 1 25.61 -4.41 12.14
CA THR A 1 25.73 -5.42 11.06
C THR A 1 24.38 -6.09 10.89
N ASP A 2 23.85 -6.09 9.68
CA ASP A 2 22.53 -6.63 9.34
C ASP A 2 22.51 -8.17 9.29
N ASN A 3 23.52 -8.82 9.80
CA ASN A 3 23.65 -10.28 9.79
C ASN A 3 23.66 -10.81 11.21
N MET A 4 22.58 -11.48 11.62
CA MET A 4 22.57 -12.27 12.85
C MET A 4 23.41 -13.54 12.68
N PHE A 5 23.36 -14.15 11.49
CA PHE A 5 24.21 -15.27 11.05
C PHE A 5 24.60 -15.04 9.60
N SER A 6 25.75 -15.51 9.18
CA SER A 6 26.25 -15.34 7.81
C SER A 6 25.34 -15.92 6.71
N TYR A 7 24.50 -16.91 7.07
CA TYR A 7 23.54 -17.57 6.17
C TYR A 7 22.12 -17.03 6.32
N LEU A 8 21.84 -16.17 7.28
CA LEU A 8 20.50 -15.61 7.57
C LEU A 8 20.63 -14.10 7.79
N PRO A 9 20.73 -13.31 6.72
CA PRO A 9 20.86 -11.87 6.82
C PRO A 9 19.60 -11.28 7.47
N TYR A 10 19.79 -10.40 8.44
CA TYR A 10 18.69 -9.74 9.16
C TYR A 10 17.73 -9.01 8.22
N ASP A 11 18.23 -8.36 7.19
CA ASP A 11 17.49 -7.62 6.18
C ASP A 11 16.58 -8.50 5.30
N ARG A 12 16.79 -9.81 5.30
CA ARG A 12 16.00 -10.78 4.53
C ARG A 12 15.00 -11.59 5.35
N VAL A 13 15.05 -11.48 6.67
CA VAL A 13 14.21 -12.27 7.56
C VAL A 13 13.15 -11.36 8.18
N PRO A 14 11.85 -11.47 7.81
CA PRO A 14 10.80 -10.69 8.43
C PRO A 14 10.56 -11.10 9.89
N GLY A 15 9.85 -10.26 10.65
CA GLY A 15 9.42 -10.58 12.01
C GLY A 15 10.45 -10.34 13.11
N GLN A 16 11.53 -9.60 12.85
CA GLN A 16 12.58 -9.34 13.85
C GLN A 16 12.18 -8.34 14.93
N TRP A 17 11.19 -7.51 14.68
CA TRP A 17 10.63 -6.51 15.59
C TRP A 17 9.16 -6.24 15.26
N ALA A 18 8.44 -5.46 16.09
CA ALA A 18 7.01 -5.30 15.97
C ALA A 18 6.61 -4.53 14.70
N GLY A 19 7.20 -3.36 14.46
CA GLY A 19 6.83 -2.37 13.44
C GLY A 19 6.62 -0.99 14.05
N ILE A 20 6.10 -0.05 13.24
CA ILE A 20 5.82 1.33 13.64
C ILE A 20 4.31 1.54 13.62
N SER A 21 3.73 2.06 14.68
CA SER A 21 2.33 2.46 14.74
C SER A 21 2.19 3.93 15.08
N PHE A 22 1.33 4.62 14.33
CA PHE A 22 0.88 5.99 14.60
C PHE A 22 -0.55 5.92 15.12
N SER A 23 -0.75 6.29 16.38
CA SER A 23 -2.06 6.28 17.03
C SER A 23 -3.06 7.21 16.34
N GLY A 24 -4.37 6.99 16.56
CA GLY A 24 -5.45 7.79 15.95
C GLY A 24 -5.37 9.30 16.20
N THR A 25 -4.63 9.74 17.21
CA THR A 25 -4.44 11.15 17.56
C THR A 25 -3.15 11.76 17.01
N SER A 26 -2.24 10.94 16.48
CA SER A 26 -0.98 11.42 15.89
C SER A 26 -1.23 12.02 14.52
N ASN A 27 -0.81 13.25 14.29
CA ASN A 27 -1.00 13.98 13.03
C ASN A 27 0.31 14.62 12.59
N ASP A 28 0.35 15.02 11.32
CA ASP A 28 1.46 15.75 10.69
C ASP A 28 2.82 15.02 10.85
N ASN A 29 2.78 13.68 10.84
CA ASN A 29 3.98 12.86 10.91
C ASN A 29 4.74 12.93 9.59
N TYR A 30 6.06 12.91 9.65
CA TYR A 30 6.93 12.97 8.48
C TYR A 30 8.05 11.93 8.57
N LEU A 31 8.12 11.06 7.58
CA LEU A 31 9.18 10.07 7.41
C LEU A 31 9.86 10.31 6.07
N ALA A 32 11.15 10.60 6.09
CA ALA A 32 11.93 10.79 4.88
C ALA A 32 13.27 10.07 4.94
N HIS A 33 13.69 9.52 3.80
CA HIS A 33 14.97 8.82 3.66
C HIS A 33 15.17 7.68 4.66
N CYS A 34 14.08 6.99 5.00
CA CYS A 34 14.09 5.87 5.93
C CYS A 34 14.27 4.54 5.20
N ASP A 35 14.98 3.60 5.82
CA ASP A 35 14.98 2.17 5.44
C ASP A 35 14.33 1.38 6.58
N ILE A 36 13.08 0.95 6.39
CA ILE A 36 12.25 0.26 7.38
C ILE A 36 12.02 -1.15 6.86
N HIS A 37 12.52 -2.15 7.57
CA HIS A 37 12.44 -3.51 7.09
C HIS A 37 12.42 -4.57 8.19
N SER A 38 12.08 -5.80 7.82
CA SER A 38 12.23 -7.01 8.62
C SER A 38 11.41 -7.05 9.90
N ALA A 39 10.30 -6.34 9.97
CA ALA A 39 9.38 -6.36 11.11
C ALA A 39 8.20 -7.33 10.93
N ASN A 40 7.35 -7.45 11.95
CA ASN A 40 6.06 -8.15 11.83
C ASN A 40 5.12 -7.39 10.90
N TYR A 41 5.02 -6.08 11.07
CA TYR A 41 4.37 -5.16 10.11
C TYR A 41 5.30 -3.96 9.89
N GLY A 42 5.09 -3.23 8.79
CA GLY A 42 5.91 -2.04 8.51
C GLY A 42 5.39 -0.82 9.27
N ILE A 43 4.51 -0.08 8.64
CA ILE A 43 3.89 1.12 9.19
C ILE A 43 2.38 0.92 9.26
N LEU A 44 1.81 1.11 10.43
CA LEU A 44 0.36 1.18 10.67
C LEU A 44 -0.01 2.61 11.07
N VAL A 45 -0.88 3.25 10.28
CA VAL A 45 -1.54 4.49 10.66
C VAL A 45 -2.96 4.14 11.09
N GLU A 46 -3.18 4.16 12.39
CA GLU A 46 -4.46 3.80 12.99
C GLU A 46 -5.56 4.81 12.62
N ARG A 47 -6.81 4.34 12.70
CA ARG A 47 -7.99 5.17 12.44
C ARG A 47 -7.94 6.49 13.21
N GLY A 48 -8.09 7.60 12.49
CA GLY A 48 -8.08 8.94 13.06
C GLY A 48 -9.02 9.92 12.37
N ASP A 49 -8.81 11.19 12.63
CA ASP A 49 -9.54 12.29 12.01
C ASP A 49 -9.04 12.51 10.57
N THR A 50 -9.90 12.29 9.58
CA THR A 50 -9.58 12.47 8.16
C THR A 50 -9.55 13.94 7.72
N SER A 51 -10.00 14.87 8.56
CA SER A 51 -9.86 16.32 8.28
C SER A 51 -8.41 16.81 8.42
N ARG A 52 -7.59 16.06 9.17
CA ARG A 52 -6.18 16.39 9.41
C ARG A 52 -5.25 15.50 8.61
N HIS A 53 -4.14 16.07 8.17
CA HIS A 53 -3.06 15.30 7.57
C HIS A 53 -2.42 14.39 8.62
N ARG A 54 -2.24 13.11 8.26
CA ARG A 54 -1.76 12.12 9.21
C ARG A 54 -0.28 11.80 9.03
N ILE A 55 0.15 11.61 7.78
CA ILE A 55 1.52 11.23 7.49
C ILE A 55 1.95 11.59 6.07
N THR A 56 3.17 12.06 5.95
CA THR A 56 3.92 12.09 4.69
C THR A 56 5.07 11.10 4.77
N ILE A 57 5.21 10.26 3.74
CA ILE A 57 6.35 9.34 3.56
C ILE A 57 7.05 9.72 2.27
N GLU A 58 8.32 10.04 2.34
CA GLU A 58 9.08 10.53 1.20
C GLU A 58 10.42 9.80 1.06
N SER A 59 10.77 9.44 -0.18
CA SER A 59 12.11 8.91 -0.54
C SER A 59 12.57 7.77 0.38
N SER A 60 11.63 6.89 0.75
CA SER A 60 11.85 5.86 1.76
C SER A 60 11.69 4.46 1.18
N LYS A 61 12.29 3.48 1.86
CA LYS A 61 12.19 2.07 1.54
C LYS A 61 11.51 1.34 2.70
N ILE A 62 10.43 0.60 2.40
CA ILE A 62 9.61 -0.13 3.37
C ILE A 62 9.45 -1.55 2.83
N CYS A 63 10.15 -2.54 3.39
CA CYS A 63 10.18 -3.86 2.80
C CYS A 63 10.35 -5.01 3.78
N ASN A 64 9.92 -6.20 3.35
CA ASN A 64 10.18 -7.46 4.03
C ASN A 64 9.46 -7.62 5.39
N PHE A 65 8.13 -7.81 5.36
CA PHE A 65 7.28 -7.95 6.55
C PHE A 65 6.46 -9.24 6.54
N HIS A 66 6.05 -9.71 7.73
CA HIS A 66 5.05 -10.77 7.86
C HIS A 66 3.61 -10.24 7.64
N GLY A 67 3.29 -9.07 8.14
CA GLY A 67 2.00 -8.42 7.93
C GLY A 67 2.03 -7.44 6.76
N ASN A 68 1.21 -6.40 6.81
CA ASN A 68 1.21 -5.34 5.80
C ASN A 68 2.46 -4.44 5.94
N ALA A 69 3.04 -4.02 4.80
CA ALA A 69 4.17 -3.10 4.84
C ALA A 69 3.73 -1.67 5.16
N LEU A 70 2.63 -1.21 4.57
CA LEU A 70 1.99 0.07 4.89
C LEU A 70 0.49 -0.15 5.00
N GLU A 71 -0.09 0.13 6.15
CA GLU A 71 -1.54 0.08 6.37
C GLU A 71 -2.05 1.46 6.83
N LEU A 72 -3.00 2.01 6.07
CA LEU A 72 -3.59 3.33 6.28
C LEU A 72 -5.08 3.16 6.56
N VAL A 73 -5.52 3.45 7.80
CA VAL A 73 -6.91 3.30 8.23
C VAL A 73 -7.53 4.67 8.48
N MET A 74 -8.50 5.05 7.65
CA MET A 74 -9.15 6.36 7.70
C MET A 74 -8.12 7.49 7.87
N ALA A 75 -7.09 7.45 7.01
CA ALA A 75 -5.98 8.39 7.07
C ALA A 75 -6.00 9.34 5.87
N ARG A 76 -5.55 10.57 6.09
CA ARG A 76 -5.12 11.47 5.03
C ARG A 76 -3.61 11.41 4.94
N ALA A 77 -3.07 10.88 3.83
CA ALA A 77 -1.66 10.53 3.71
C ALA A 77 -1.10 10.81 2.31
N ASP A 78 0.14 11.26 2.27
CA ASP A 78 0.92 11.42 1.05
C ASP A 78 2.15 10.52 1.07
N VAL A 79 2.35 9.74 0.01
CA VAL A 79 3.52 8.88 -0.18
C VAL A 79 4.19 9.24 -1.50
N VAL A 80 5.45 9.63 -1.44
CA VAL A 80 6.17 10.15 -2.60
C VAL A 80 7.51 9.46 -2.75
N ASN A 81 7.86 9.11 -4.00
CA ASN A 81 9.18 8.62 -4.39
C ASN A 81 9.69 7.46 -3.48
N SER A 82 8.80 6.55 -3.11
CA SER A 82 9.12 5.50 -2.15
C SER A 82 8.94 4.10 -2.72
N LEU A 83 9.73 3.16 -2.20
CA LEU A 83 9.64 1.73 -2.49
C LEU A 83 8.94 1.02 -1.34
N ILE A 84 7.82 0.35 -1.63
CA ILE A 84 7.08 -0.48 -0.67
C ILE A 84 7.02 -1.89 -1.25
N ALA A 85 7.70 -2.85 -0.61
CA ALA A 85 7.90 -4.13 -1.26
C ALA A 85 7.95 -5.34 -0.31
N ASN A 86 7.67 -6.51 -0.88
CA ASN A 86 7.93 -7.81 -0.27
C ASN A 86 7.29 -8.00 1.11
N SER A 87 5.99 -8.15 1.12
CA SER A 87 5.21 -8.40 2.34
C SER A 87 4.41 -9.70 2.21
N GLN A 88 4.31 -10.47 3.29
CA GLN A 88 3.39 -11.62 3.32
C GLN A 88 1.94 -11.14 3.31
N GLY A 89 1.62 -10.06 4.02
CA GLY A 89 0.39 -9.30 3.81
C GLY A 89 0.48 -8.43 2.54
N ASN A 90 -0.33 -7.40 2.47
CA ASN A 90 -0.25 -6.44 1.37
C ASN A 90 1.00 -5.55 1.49
N CYS A 91 1.58 -5.14 0.37
CA CYS A 91 2.55 -4.05 0.42
C CYS A 91 1.88 -2.75 0.87
N VAL A 92 0.72 -2.43 0.28
CA VAL A 92 -0.10 -1.30 0.70
C VAL A 92 -1.53 -1.77 0.94
N LYS A 93 -2.09 -1.46 2.11
CA LYS A 93 -3.49 -1.64 2.43
C LYS A 93 -4.10 -0.30 2.85
N VAL A 94 -5.09 0.14 2.11
CA VAL A 94 -5.86 1.35 2.39
C VAL A 94 -7.26 0.95 2.86
N VAL A 95 -7.67 1.44 4.02
CA VAL A 95 -9.01 1.21 4.57
C VAL A 95 -9.70 2.57 4.73
N GLY A 96 -10.36 3.04 3.69
CA GLY A 96 -10.96 4.38 3.66
C GLY A 96 -9.94 5.53 3.75
N GLY A 97 -10.44 6.75 3.86
CA GLY A 97 -9.62 7.96 3.98
C GLY A 97 -9.32 8.62 2.64
N ASP A 98 -8.25 9.40 2.59
CA ASP A 98 -7.82 10.19 1.43
C ASP A 98 -6.30 10.06 1.27
N VAL A 99 -5.84 9.28 0.30
CA VAL A 99 -4.43 8.93 0.14
C VAL A 99 -3.90 9.27 -1.26
N SER A 100 -2.67 9.70 -1.31
CA SER A 100 -1.98 10.02 -2.57
C SER A 100 -0.62 9.32 -2.63
N PHE A 101 -0.39 8.62 -3.73
CA PHE A 101 0.88 7.97 -4.05
C PHE A 101 1.43 8.56 -5.35
N VAL A 102 2.64 9.08 -5.32
CA VAL A 102 3.29 9.70 -6.48
C VAL A 102 4.71 9.18 -6.64
N HIS A 103 5.05 8.70 -7.84
CA HIS A 103 6.37 8.14 -8.15
C HIS A 103 6.78 6.99 -7.22
N CYS A 104 5.83 6.15 -6.82
CA CYS A 104 6.07 5.03 -5.92
C CYS A 104 6.20 3.70 -6.68
N THR A 105 7.00 2.80 -6.13
CA THR A 105 7.03 1.40 -6.52
C THR A 105 6.41 0.55 -5.42
N ILE A 106 5.31 -0.13 -5.73
CA ILE A 106 4.60 -1.05 -4.85
C ILE A 106 4.74 -2.44 -5.45
N ALA A 107 5.63 -3.27 -4.92
CA ALA A 107 6.05 -4.50 -5.59
C ALA A 107 6.08 -5.70 -4.64
N ASN A 108 5.23 -6.71 -4.88
CA ASN A 108 5.18 -7.85 -4.00
C ASN A 108 5.77 -9.13 -4.64
N PHE A 109 7.04 -9.40 -4.36
CA PHE A 109 7.77 -10.61 -4.73
C PHE A 109 8.13 -11.47 -3.51
N TYR A 110 7.34 -11.43 -2.44
CA TYR A 110 7.57 -12.20 -1.23
C TYR A 110 7.50 -13.71 -1.51
N VAL A 111 8.55 -14.43 -1.17
CA VAL A 111 8.75 -15.83 -1.59
C VAL A 111 8.66 -16.86 -0.47
N TRP A 112 8.65 -16.42 0.80
CA TRP A 112 8.78 -17.34 1.93
C TRP A 112 7.50 -18.12 2.24
N LYS A 113 6.33 -17.57 1.91
CA LYS A 113 5.00 -18.16 2.15
C LYS A 113 3.99 -17.62 1.14
N GLN A 114 2.79 -18.16 1.17
CA GLN A 114 1.65 -17.54 0.49
C GLN A 114 1.48 -16.09 0.99
N ARG A 115 1.23 -15.19 0.08
CA ARG A 115 1.14 -13.75 0.32
C ARG A 115 -0.15 -13.14 -0.22
N ASP A 116 -0.46 -11.94 0.23
CA ASP A 116 -1.53 -11.12 -0.33
C ASP A 116 -1.05 -10.33 -1.58
N VAL A 117 -1.93 -9.51 -2.15
CA VAL A 117 -1.64 -8.67 -3.31
C VAL A 117 -0.73 -7.49 -2.94
N ALA A 118 -0.17 -6.83 -3.94
CA ALA A 118 0.65 -5.64 -3.71
C ALA A 118 -0.19 -4.49 -3.13
N LEU A 119 -1.38 -4.23 -3.67
CA LEU A 119 -2.28 -3.15 -3.25
C LEU A 119 -3.68 -3.67 -2.93
N ALA A 120 -4.19 -3.37 -1.74
CA ALA A 120 -5.58 -3.63 -1.36
C ALA A 120 -6.31 -2.32 -0.97
N LEU A 121 -7.47 -2.10 -1.56
CA LEU A 121 -8.35 -0.96 -1.27
C LEU A 121 -9.64 -1.45 -0.59
N HIS A 122 -9.97 -0.89 0.56
CA HIS A 122 -11.16 -1.21 1.33
C HIS A 122 -11.95 0.06 1.62
N ASN A 123 -13.27 -0.02 1.58
CA ASN A 123 -14.15 1.04 2.09
C ASN A 123 -15.05 0.58 3.24
N ASN A 124 -14.68 -0.54 3.84
CA ASN A 124 -15.32 -1.06 5.06
C ASN A 124 -14.29 -1.80 5.94
N LEU A 125 -14.61 -1.90 7.21
CA LEU A 125 -13.88 -2.71 8.18
C LEU A 125 -14.91 -3.38 9.10
N ASP A 126 -14.97 -4.71 9.06
CA ASP A 126 -15.89 -5.53 9.87
C ASP A 126 -17.36 -5.07 9.74
N GLY A 127 -17.78 -4.71 8.53
CA GLY A 127 -19.13 -4.23 8.23
C GLY A 127 -19.39 -2.75 8.58
N VAL A 128 -18.41 -2.06 9.14
CA VAL A 128 -18.48 -0.62 9.39
C VAL A 128 -18.02 0.14 8.16
N PRO A 129 -18.79 1.10 7.64
CA PRO A 129 -18.37 1.95 6.53
C PRO A 129 -17.11 2.75 6.86
N MET A 130 -16.14 2.67 5.95
CA MET A 130 -14.88 3.44 5.96
C MET A 130 -14.77 4.16 4.61
N PRO A 131 -15.39 5.34 4.43
CA PRO A 131 -15.45 5.98 3.13
C PRO A 131 -14.06 6.21 2.53
N LEU A 132 -13.86 5.73 1.30
CA LEU A 132 -12.67 5.98 0.51
C LEU A 132 -12.87 7.29 -0.26
N HIS A 133 -12.52 8.40 0.39
CA HIS A 133 -12.71 9.76 -0.15
C HIS A 133 -11.79 10.02 -1.35
N GLY A 134 -10.61 9.43 -1.35
CA GLY A 134 -9.67 9.46 -2.44
C GLY A 134 -8.55 8.44 -2.27
N ALA A 135 -8.20 7.74 -3.36
CA ALA A 135 -7.00 6.91 -3.44
C ALA A 135 -6.35 7.13 -4.80
N SER A 136 -5.39 8.03 -4.87
CA SER A 136 -4.74 8.45 -6.10
C SER A 136 -3.35 7.81 -6.24
N PHE A 137 -3.11 7.17 -7.38
CA PHE A 137 -1.82 6.56 -7.72
C PHE A 137 -1.33 7.13 -9.06
N ARG A 138 -0.29 7.95 -9.02
CA ARG A 138 0.24 8.64 -10.19
C ARG A 138 1.71 8.34 -10.43
N ASN A 139 2.05 7.99 -11.67
CA ASN A 139 3.42 7.65 -12.06
C ASN A 139 4.00 6.54 -11.18
N CYS A 140 3.18 5.53 -10.88
CA CYS A 140 3.54 4.44 -9.98
C CYS A 140 3.82 3.14 -10.76
N ILE A 141 4.56 2.23 -10.13
CA ILE A 141 4.70 0.84 -10.55
C ILE A 141 4.01 -0.01 -9.49
N ILE A 142 3.00 -0.79 -9.88
CA ILE A 142 2.31 -1.73 -8.99
C ILE A 142 2.43 -3.12 -9.62
N THR A 143 3.27 -3.98 -9.05
CA THR A 143 3.63 -5.26 -9.67
C THR A 143 3.92 -6.36 -8.65
N GLY A 144 4.06 -7.58 -9.13
CA GLY A 144 4.38 -8.77 -8.32
C GLY A 144 4.25 -10.06 -9.11
N THR A 145 4.09 -11.18 -8.40
CA THR A 145 4.04 -12.52 -9.02
C THR A 145 2.62 -13.10 -9.12
N LYS A 146 1.59 -12.41 -8.65
CA LYS A 146 0.21 -12.82 -8.87
C LYS A 146 -0.27 -12.33 -10.23
N GLU A 147 -1.30 -12.96 -10.74
CA GLU A 147 -1.99 -12.55 -11.96
C GLU A 147 -2.63 -11.17 -11.81
N ASP A 148 -3.09 -10.87 -10.59
CA ASP A 148 -3.67 -9.58 -10.22
C ASP A 148 -3.04 -9.09 -8.91
N GLU A 149 -2.41 -7.94 -8.94
CA GLU A 149 -1.74 -7.31 -7.79
C GLU A 149 -2.52 -6.17 -7.16
N ILE A 150 -3.73 -5.91 -7.66
CA ILE A 150 -4.67 -4.96 -7.07
C ILE A 150 -5.95 -5.69 -6.66
N MET A 151 -6.42 -5.45 -5.44
CA MET A 151 -7.67 -6.01 -4.93
C MET A 151 -8.56 -4.91 -4.34
N GLY A 152 -9.78 -4.82 -4.81
CA GLY A 152 -10.82 -3.95 -4.27
C GLY A 152 -11.81 -4.73 -3.39
N TYR A 153 -11.87 -4.40 -2.11
CA TYR A 153 -12.91 -4.89 -1.18
C TYR A 153 -13.90 -3.75 -0.93
N LEU A 154 -14.68 -3.43 -1.98
CA LEU A 154 -15.49 -2.23 -2.02
C LEU A 154 -16.99 -2.56 -1.92
N THR A 155 -17.66 -1.95 -0.95
CA THR A 155 -19.11 -2.08 -0.72
C THR A 155 -19.81 -0.83 -1.24
N VAL A 156 -20.85 -1.02 -2.03
CA VAL A 156 -21.70 0.08 -2.51
C VAL A 156 -22.72 0.42 -1.43
N TYR A 157 -22.67 1.64 -0.90
CA TYR A 157 -23.57 2.11 0.16
C TYR A 157 -24.74 2.99 -0.35
N GLY A 158 -24.82 3.19 -1.67
CA GLY A 158 -25.77 4.16 -2.26
C GLY A 158 -25.53 5.58 -1.75
N ASP A 159 -26.61 6.36 -1.64
CA ASP A 159 -26.54 7.76 -1.20
C ASP A 159 -26.33 7.93 0.31
N THR A 160 -26.33 6.83 1.07
CA THR A 160 -26.23 6.88 2.54
C THR A 160 -24.80 7.17 3.04
N VAL A 161 -23.79 6.90 2.23
CA VAL A 161 -22.37 7.15 2.54
C VAL A 161 -21.73 7.86 1.34
N PRO A 162 -21.69 9.19 1.33
CA PRO A 162 -21.11 9.96 0.25
C PRO A 162 -19.62 9.66 0.07
N ASN A 163 -19.15 9.63 -1.20
CA ASN A 163 -17.74 9.40 -1.55
C ASN A 163 -17.16 8.12 -0.93
N ALA A 164 -17.97 7.07 -0.88
CA ALA A 164 -17.57 5.80 -0.29
C ALA A 164 -16.56 5.02 -1.17
N ILE A 165 -16.50 5.34 -2.46
CA ILE A 165 -15.62 4.71 -3.44
C ILE A 165 -15.10 5.79 -4.38
N ASN A 166 -13.86 6.21 -4.17
CA ASN A 166 -13.19 7.15 -5.05
C ASN A 166 -11.70 6.78 -5.15
N TYR A 167 -11.29 6.24 -6.29
CA TYR A 167 -9.90 5.89 -6.56
C TYR A 167 -9.53 6.25 -7.99
N ARG A 168 -8.24 6.41 -8.26
CA ARG A 168 -7.73 6.73 -9.59
C ARG A 168 -6.28 6.30 -9.77
N PHE A 169 -6.01 5.67 -10.90
CA PHE A 169 -4.68 5.30 -11.36
C PHE A 169 -4.34 6.08 -12.62
N GLU A 170 -3.19 6.74 -12.64
CA GLU A 170 -2.78 7.57 -13.77
C GLU A 170 -1.31 7.35 -14.13
N ASN A 171 -1.02 7.23 -15.43
CA ASN A 171 0.34 7.18 -15.97
C ASN A 171 1.21 6.13 -15.26
N SER A 172 0.68 4.94 -15.04
CA SER A 172 1.31 3.94 -14.17
C SER A 172 1.47 2.60 -14.90
N LEU A 173 2.46 1.81 -14.46
CA LEU A 173 2.57 0.42 -14.85
C LEU A 173 1.92 -0.44 -13.77
N ILE A 174 0.95 -1.29 -14.16
CA ILE A 174 0.14 -2.04 -13.20
C ILE A 174 0.00 -3.49 -13.65
N ASN A 175 0.29 -4.42 -12.76
CA ASN A 175 -0.02 -5.84 -12.94
C ASN A 175 -1.45 -6.10 -12.44
N THR A 176 -2.39 -5.99 -13.35
CA THR A 176 -3.81 -6.33 -13.17
C THR A 176 -4.42 -6.64 -14.54
N VAL A 177 -5.61 -7.20 -14.55
CA VAL A 177 -6.36 -7.40 -15.80
C VAL A 177 -6.69 -6.05 -16.44
N ASP A 178 -6.62 -6.01 -17.77
CA ASP A 178 -6.98 -4.81 -18.53
C ASP A 178 -8.44 -4.43 -18.27
N THR A 179 -8.65 -3.30 -17.63
CA THR A 179 -9.97 -2.80 -17.29
C THR A 179 -10.33 -1.66 -18.25
N GLN A 180 -11.58 -1.62 -18.71
CA GLN A 180 -12.14 -0.50 -19.48
C GLN A 180 -12.73 0.57 -18.52
N ASP A 181 -12.23 0.63 -17.30
CA ASP A 181 -12.71 1.51 -16.25
C ASP A 181 -12.14 2.92 -16.42
N GLU A 182 -12.96 3.95 -16.27
CA GLU A 182 -12.57 5.36 -16.35
C GLU A 182 -11.59 5.81 -15.24
N PHE A 183 -11.45 4.99 -14.20
CA PHE A 183 -10.51 5.25 -13.09
C PHE A 183 -9.06 4.85 -13.43
N PHE A 184 -8.85 4.15 -14.54
CA PHE A 184 -7.54 3.73 -15.03
C PHE A 184 -7.15 4.54 -16.28
N VAL A 185 -6.33 5.56 -16.11
CA VAL A 185 -5.99 6.52 -17.17
C VAL A 185 -4.54 6.37 -17.56
N ASN A 186 -4.29 6.10 -18.84
CA ASN A 186 -2.95 6.00 -19.40
C ASN A 186 -2.09 4.95 -18.67
N ILE A 187 -2.61 3.71 -18.58
CA ILE A 187 -2.00 2.59 -17.87
C ILE A 187 -1.25 1.69 -18.86
N VAL A 188 -0.05 1.28 -18.44
CA VAL A 188 0.67 0.16 -19.03
C VAL A 188 0.39 -1.07 -18.19
N TYR A 189 -0.26 -2.08 -18.76
CA TYR A 189 -0.57 -3.32 -18.06
C TYR A 189 0.63 -4.26 -18.12
N ASP A 190 1.14 -4.62 -16.94
CA ASP A 190 2.24 -5.58 -16.80
C ASP A 190 1.67 -7.00 -16.87
N ARG A 191 1.78 -7.62 -18.06
CA ARG A 191 1.29 -8.97 -18.31
C ARG A 191 2.49 -9.90 -18.49
N PRO A 192 2.49 -11.07 -17.82
CA PRO A 192 3.61 -12.02 -17.91
C PRO A 192 3.82 -12.61 -19.31
N ASP A 193 2.81 -12.58 -20.16
CA ASP A 193 2.79 -13.09 -21.53
C ASP A 193 3.12 -12.04 -22.61
N VAL A 194 3.16 -10.77 -22.22
CA VAL A 194 3.51 -9.65 -23.13
C VAL A 194 4.67 -8.87 -22.50
N PRO A 195 5.87 -8.90 -23.10
CA PRO A 195 6.98 -8.10 -22.62
C PRO A 195 6.60 -6.63 -22.66
N PRO A 196 6.86 -5.84 -21.60
CA PRO A 196 6.47 -4.44 -21.49
C PRO A 196 7.20 -3.50 -22.47
N PHE A 197 8.18 -4.03 -23.21
CA PHE A 197 8.99 -3.28 -24.21
C PHE A 197 9.37 -4.14 -25.41
#